data_22da83983f17edb3829cd1a18890be59
#
_entry.id   22da83983f17edb3829cd1a18890be59
#
_cell.length_a   1.000
_cell.length_b   1.000
_cell.length_c   1.000
_cell.angle_alpha   90.00
_cell.angle_beta   90.00
_cell.angle_gamma   90.00
#
_symmetry.space_group_name_H-M   'P 1'
#
loop_
_entity.id
_entity.type
_entity.pdbx_description
1 polymer ?
#
loop_
_entity_poly.entity_id
_entity_poly.type
_entity_poly.pdbx_seq_one_letter_code
_entity_poly.pdbx_strand_id
1 'polypeptide(L)'
;MTTIAVEDTSDQLAAKAFAFTSALWFALATSFGMIAAGYLIAPDLMANIEFIHFGRSRPIHINLVLFGFVTPGMIAAAFYFTPRLLRTELYSQKLGVIAAILWNITLVAIVISLGLGYSQGREYAEPPWIVDMMVAGIFILVIFNLLKTVSTRKEPILYVSIWYASAALVLTAVGYCLGNVIWKPNSGALLGIPDAILLWFYGHNIFGLLLTPMGLAVAYYVLPLATRSPLYSHTLSLIGFWSLIVVYTHIGTHHLLQVPVPTWLKVISIVDSVAMVIPVMVFLVNIWYTVKGKLGLIHEDIGAKFVFTGTIMYFFVNIQGSFMALPQVQRVTHFNNWVVGHAHI
;
A
#
# COMPACT_ATOMS: atom_id res chain seq x y z
N MET A 1 -15.70 -4.37 -31.64
CA MET A 1 -14.82 -4.63 -30.47
C MET A 1 -13.46 -5.02 -31.00
N THR A 2 -12.55 -4.07 -31.12
CA THR A 2 -11.18 -4.32 -31.56
C THR A 2 -10.42 -4.98 -30.42
N THR A 3 -9.99 -6.20 -30.63
CA THR A 3 -9.01 -6.90 -29.80
C THR A 3 -7.80 -5.99 -29.66
N ILE A 4 -7.50 -5.56 -28.43
CA ILE A 4 -6.29 -4.80 -28.13
C ILE A 4 -5.13 -5.81 -28.23
N ALA A 5 -4.62 -6.05 -29.44
CA ALA A 5 -3.29 -6.57 -29.60
C ALA A 5 -2.36 -5.39 -29.30
N VAL A 6 -1.93 -5.29 -28.07
CA VAL A 6 -0.86 -4.37 -27.68
C VAL A 6 0.42 -5.01 -28.21
N GLU A 7 0.98 -4.50 -29.29
CA GLU A 7 2.35 -4.81 -29.70
C GLU A 7 3.26 -4.44 -28.52
N ASP A 8 3.94 -5.44 -28.00
CA ASP A 8 4.84 -5.31 -26.82
C ASP A 8 6.20 -4.79 -27.29
N THR A 9 6.22 -3.58 -27.82
CA THR A 9 7.44 -2.95 -28.38
C THR A 9 8.14 -2.00 -27.43
N SER A 10 7.61 -1.77 -26.23
CA SER A 10 8.29 -0.89 -25.27
C SER A 10 9.18 -1.67 -24.32
N ASP A 11 10.44 -1.27 -24.24
CA ASP A 11 11.34 -1.65 -23.16
C ASP A 11 10.71 -1.29 -21.81
N GLN A 12 10.21 -2.28 -21.07
CA GLN A 12 9.56 -2.06 -19.78
C GLN A 12 10.59 -2.10 -18.63
N LEU A 13 11.75 -1.52 -18.86
CA LEU A 13 12.89 -1.60 -17.95
C LEU A 13 12.54 -1.06 -16.55
N ALA A 14 11.82 0.06 -16.47
CA ALA A 14 11.40 0.64 -15.20
C ALA A 14 10.46 -0.30 -14.41
N ALA A 15 9.44 -0.85 -15.06
CA ALA A 15 8.52 -1.80 -14.43
C ALA A 15 9.25 -3.08 -14.00
N LYS A 16 10.13 -3.62 -14.85
CA LYS A 16 10.95 -4.81 -14.54
C LYS A 16 11.90 -4.54 -13.37
N ALA A 17 12.54 -3.37 -13.30
CA ALA A 17 13.43 -3.00 -12.21
C ALA A 17 12.71 -2.95 -10.86
N PHE A 18 11.52 -2.34 -10.80
CA PHE A 18 10.71 -2.33 -9.59
C PHE A 18 10.13 -3.71 -9.25
N ALA A 19 9.74 -4.53 -10.23
CA ALA A 19 9.29 -5.89 -10.00
C ALA A 19 10.41 -6.78 -9.42
N PHE A 20 11.62 -6.66 -9.95
CA PHE A 20 12.80 -7.35 -9.41
C PHE A 20 13.11 -6.89 -7.99
N THR A 21 13.07 -5.58 -7.72
CA THR A 21 13.21 -5.02 -6.37
C THR A 21 12.20 -5.66 -5.42
N SER A 22 10.92 -5.68 -5.80
CA SER A 22 9.85 -6.29 -5.01
C SER A 22 10.14 -7.75 -4.67
N ALA A 23 10.48 -8.56 -5.65
CA ALA A 23 10.75 -9.99 -5.47
C ALA A 23 11.98 -10.25 -4.57
N LEU A 24 13.06 -9.47 -4.76
CA LEU A 24 14.28 -9.59 -3.95
C LEU A 24 13.99 -9.28 -2.47
N TRP A 25 13.36 -8.15 -2.21
CA TRP A 25 13.10 -7.70 -0.84
C TRP A 25 11.98 -8.49 -0.16
N PHE A 26 11.07 -9.12 -0.89
CA PHE A 26 10.11 -10.06 -0.33
C PHE A 26 10.80 -11.20 0.44
N ALA A 27 11.84 -11.80 -0.13
CA ALA A 27 12.58 -12.88 0.52
C ALA A 27 13.25 -12.41 1.82
N LEU A 28 13.85 -11.21 1.82
CA LEU A 28 14.48 -10.64 3.01
C LEU A 28 13.43 -10.21 4.05
N ALA A 29 12.35 -9.58 3.62
CA ALA A 29 11.26 -9.17 4.50
C ALA A 29 10.67 -10.35 5.28
N THR A 30 10.34 -11.44 4.57
CA THR A 30 9.79 -12.65 5.18
C THR A 30 10.80 -13.33 6.10
N SER A 31 12.10 -13.32 5.79
CA SER A 31 13.15 -13.85 6.65
C SER A 31 13.20 -13.10 7.99
N PHE A 32 13.15 -11.77 7.99
CA PHE A 32 13.09 -10.98 9.22
C PHE A 32 11.76 -11.20 9.99
N GLY A 33 10.65 -11.43 9.27
CA GLY A 33 9.37 -11.82 9.88
C GLY A 33 9.44 -13.16 10.61
N MET A 34 10.09 -14.15 10.00
CA MET A 34 10.31 -15.46 10.64
C MET A 34 11.18 -15.34 11.89
N ILE A 35 12.22 -14.52 11.86
CA ILE A 35 13.07 -14.24 13.05
C ILE A 35 12.22 -13.58 14.13
N ALA A 36 11.46 -12.54 13.80
CA ALA A 36 10.59 -11.87 14.78
C ALA A 36 9.53 -12.80 15.37
N ALA A 37 8.91 -13.66 14.56
CA ALA A 37 7.97 -14.68 15.03
C ALA A 37 8.65 -15.72 15.94
N GLY A 38 9.88 -16.11 15.62
CA GLY A 38 10.69 -17.02 16.43
C GLY A 38 10.92 -16.51 17.85
N TYR A 39 11.16 -15.21 18.02
CA TYR A 39 11.30 -14.58 19.34
C TYR A 39 10.01 -14.64 20.19
N LEU A 40 8.84 -14.69 19.57
CA LEU A 40 7.57 -14.84 20.33
C LEU A 40 7.41 -16.25 20.91
N ILE A 41 8.09 -17.24 20.33
CA ILE A 41 8.06 -18.64 20.79
C ILE A 41 9.23 -18.92 21.73
N ALA A 42 10.42 -18.42 21.40
CA ALA A 42 11.66 -18.62 22.12
C ALA A 42 12.38 -17.26 22.32
N PRO A 43 12.09 -16.53 23.41
CA PRO A 43 12.63 -15.17 23.65
C PRO A 43 14.17 -15.09 23.66
N ASP A 44 14.84 -16.18 24.01
CA ASP A 44 16.31 -16.26 24.03
C ASP A 44 16.90 -16.70 22.68
N LEU A 45 16.08 -16.88 21.66
CA LEU A 45 16.51 -17.26 20.33
C LEU A 45 17.49 -16.21 19.79
N MET A 46 18.71 -16.64 19.45
CA MET A 46 19.78 -15.73 18.92
C MET A 46 20.02 -14.49 19.78
N ALA A 47 19.83 -14.54 21.11
CA ALA A 47 19.99 -13.41 22.03
C ALA A 47 21.35 -12.72 21.94
N ASN A 48 22.38 -13.43 21.47
CA ASN A 48 23.74 -12.91 21.32
C ASN A 48 23.97 -12.08 20.04
N ILE A 49 22.97 -11.99 19.14
CA ILE A 49 23.08 -11.29 17.87
C ILE A 49 22.22 -10.03 17.91
N GLU A 50 22.80 -8.95 18.40
CA GLU A 50 22.08 -7.68 18.58
C GLU A 50 21.35 -7.20 17.32
N PHE A 51 21.96 -7.36 16.12
CA PHE A 51 21.41 -6.90 14.86
C PHE A 51 20.01 -7.45 14.55
N ILE A 52 19.70 -8.64 15.04
CA ILE A 52 18.45 -9.34 14.76
C ILE A 52 17.55 -9.50 15.99
N HIS A 53 17.83 -8.81 17.08
CA HIS A 53 16.92 -8.77 18.23
C HIS A 53 15.50 -8.42 17.80
N PHE A 54 14.49 -8.87 18.53
CA PHE A 54 13.07 -8.65 18.22
C PHE A 54 12.76 -7.18 17.93
N GLY A 55 13.24 -6.25 18.78
CA GLY A 55 13.05 -4.82 18.63
C GLY A 55 13.73 -4.20 17.38
N ARG A 56 14.60 -4.96 16.69
CA ARG A 56 15.23 -4.57 15.42
C ARG A 56 14.65 -5.36 14.24
N SER A 57 14.46 -6.66 14.41
CA SER A 57 13.91 -7.54 13.36
C SER A 57 12.47 -7.19 13.00
N ARG A 58 11.61 -6.88 13.99
CA ARG A 58 10.22 -6.50 13.73
C ARG A 58 10.11 -5.22 12.90
N PRO A 59 10.75 -4.08 13.26
CA PRO A 59 10.74 -2.89 12.40
C PRO A 59 11.35 -3.12 11.02
N ILE A 60 12.44 -3.89 10.91
CA ILE A 60 13.03 -4.24 9.61
C ILE A 60 11.99 -5.01 8.78
N HIS A 61 11.35 -6.04 9.35
CA HIS A 61 10.30 -6.81 8.67
C HIS A 61 9.19 -5.90 8.14
N ILE A 62 8.63 -5.05 8.99
CA ILE A 62 7.50 -4.19 8.63
C ILE A 62 7.89 -3.22 7.50
N ASN A 63 9.02 -2.54 7.62
CA ASN A 63 9.48 -1.60 6.59
C ASN A 63 9.84 -2.31 5.28
N LEU A 64 10.43 -3.50 5.34
CA LEU A 64 10.73 -4.26 4.13
C LEU A 64 9.48 -4.84 3.46
N VAL A 65 8.47 -5.28 4.21
CA VAL A 65 7.19 -5.68 3.61
C VAL A 65 6.55 -4.49 2.93
N LEU A 66 6.46 -3.36 3.61
CA LEU A 66 5.78 -2.17 3.09
C LEU A 66 6.55 -1.52 1.94
N PHE A 67 7.82 -1.16 2.17
CA PHE A 67 8.63 -0.41 1.20
C PHE A 67 9.55 -1.28 0.34
N GLY A 68 9.88 -2.49 0.76
CA GLY A 68 10.71 -3.40 -0.02
C GLY A 68 9.92 -4.28 -0.97
N PHE A 69 8.79 -4.81 -0.53
CA PHE A 69 7.98 -5.75 -1.32
C PHE A 69 6.76 -5.07 -1.96
N VAL A 70 5.83 -4.58 -1.14
CA VAL A 70 4.51 -4.19 -1.65
C VAL A 70 4.58 -2.91 -2.49
N THR A 71 5.21 -1.86 -1.98
CA THR A 71 5.31 -0.58 -2.70
C THR A 71 6.03 -0.70 -4.05
N PRO A 72 7.21 -1.32 -4.16
CA PRO A 72 7.87 -1.52 -5.46
C PRO A 72 7.03 -2.37 -6.41
N GLY A 73 6.37 -3.43 -5.93
CA GLY A 73 5.49 -4.25 -6.74
C GLY A 73 4.31 -3.45 -7.32
N MET A 74 3.73 -2.57 -6.53
CA MET A 74 2.66 -1.67 -6.96
C MET A 74 3.14 -0.60 -7.95
N ILE A 75 4.33 -0.02 -7.74
CA ILE A 75 4.94 0.91 -8.70
C ILE A 75 5.23 0.18 -10.02
N ALA A 76 5.74 -1.04 -9.96
CA ALA A 76 5.96 -1.87 -11.14
C ALA A 76 4.66 -2.09 -11.93
N ALA A 77 3.57 -2.44 -11.24
CA ALA A 77 2.26 -2.61 -11.84
C ALA A 77 1.76 -1.30 -12.48
N ALA A 78 1.87 -0.16 -11.78
CA ALA A 78 1.48 1.15 -12.29
C ALA A 78 2.28 1.53 -13.55
N PHE A 79 3.59 1.34 -13.55
CA PHE A 79 4.45 1.62 -14.72
C PHE A 79 4.19 0.64 -15.88
N TYR A 80 3.64 -0.54 -15.58
CA TYR A 80 3.27 -1.53 -16.58
C TYR A 80 1.93 -1.21 -17.25
N PHE A 81 0.86 -1.02 -16.46
CA PHE A 81 -0.48 -0.88 -17.04
C PHE A 81 -0.80 0.55 -17.50
N THR A 82 -0.19 1.59 -16.91
CA THR A 82 -0.53 2.99 -17.26
C THR A 82 -0.23 3.31 -18.72
N PRO A 83 0.97 3.05 -19.27
CA PRO A 83 1.24 3.28 -20.67
C PRO A 83 0.29 2.51 -21.60
N ARG A 84 -0.04 1.28 -21.25
CA ARG A 84 -0.94 0.41 -22.03
C ARG A 84 -2.36 0.93 -22.09
N LEU A 85 -2.92 1.29 -20.93
CA LEU A 85 -4.28 1.83 -20.84
C LEU A 85 -4.40 3.20 -21.53
N LEU A 86 -3.33 3.97 -21.57
CA LEU A 86 -3.29 5.32 -22.14
C LEU A 86 -2.78 5.37 -23.58
N ARG A 87 -2.42 4.21 -24.17
CA ARG A 87 -1.84 4.08 -25.52
C ARG A 87 -0.65 5.02 -25.76
N THR A 88 0.24 5.09 -24.78
CA THR A 88 1.45 5.92 -24.80
C THR A 88 2.62 5.15 -24.24
N GLU A 89 3.80 5.72 -24.26
CA GLU A 89 4.98 5.16 -23.58
C GLU A 89 5.11 5.76 -22.19
N LEU A 90 5.83 5.05 -21.29
CA LEU A 90 6.24 5.63 -20.02
C LEU A 90 7.11 6.85 -20.31
N TYR A 91 6.82 8.00 -19.70
CA TYR A 91 7.51 9.26 -19.96
C TYR A 91 9.04 9.12 -19.97
N SER A 92 9.59 8.35 -19.01
CA SER A 92 11.03 8.06 -19.01
C SER A 92 11.36 6.72 -18.34
N GLN A 93 11.78 5.75 -19.14
CA GLN A 93 12.30 4.48 -18.64
C GLN A 93 13.55 4.71 -17.77
N LYS A 94 14.45 5.62 -18.22
CA LYS A 94 15.68 5.95 -17.47
C LYS A 94 15.38 6.51 -16.09
N LEU A 95 14.44 7.46 -15.99
CA LEU A 95 14.03 8.02 -14.69
C LEU A 95 13.44 6.95 -13.77
N GLY A 96 12.62 6.05 -14.32
CA GLY A 96 12.07 4.91 -13.56
C GLY A 96 13.14 3.96 -13.04
N VAL A 97 14.14 3.64 -13.85
CA VAL A 97 15.27 2.80 -13.41
C VAL A 97 16.12 3.50 -12.35
N ILE A 98 16.41 4.79 -12.51
CA ILE A 98 17.11 5.58 -11.49
C ILE A 98 16.33 5.57 -10.17
N ALA A 99 15.01 5.79 -10.23
CA ALA A 99 14.17 5.72 -9.04
C ALA A 99 14.24 4.33 -8.35
N ALA A 100 14.25 3.22 -9.13
CA ALA A 100 14.39 1.89 -8.57
C ALA A 100 15.77 1.65 -7.92
N ILE A 101 16.84 2.17 -8.51
CA ILE A 101 18.20 2.08 -7.91
C ILE A 101 18.25 2.85 -6.59
N LEU A 102 17.77 4.09 -6.58
CA LEU A 102 17.72 4.93 -5.37
C LEU A 102 16.83 4.27 -4.30
N TRP A 103 15.72 3.64 -4.71
CA TRP A 103 14.85 2.89 -3.80
C TRP A 103 15.60 1.75 -3.12
N ASN A 104 16.38 0.95 -3.86
CA ASN A 104 17.20 -0.13 -3.29
C ASN A 104 18.28 0.39 -2.33
N ILE A 105 18.92 1.51 -2.64
CA ILE A 105 19.88 2.17 -1.73
C ILE A 105 19.18 2.56 -0.42
N THR A 106 17.97 3.11 -0.52
CA THR A 106 17.15 3.48 0.64
C THR A 106 16.78 2.26 1.49
N LEU A 107 16.39 1.14 0.85
CA LEU A 107 16.06 -0.10 1.57
C LEU A 107 17.27 -0.69 2.31
N VAL A 108 18.45 -0.62 1.71
CA VAL A 108 19.70 -1.00 2.40
C VAL A 108 19.95 -0.09 3.60
N ALA A 109 19.74 1.23 3.45
CA ALA A 109 19.87 2.17 4.55
C ALA A 109 18.87 1.89 5.69
N ILE A 110 17.64 1.50 5.38
CA ILE A 110 16.62 1.05 6.36
C ILE A 110 17.15 -0.14 7.15
N VAL A 111 17.61 -1.20 6.48
CA VAL A 111 18.08 -2.42 7.15
C VAL A 111 19.28 -2.13 8.05
N ILE A 112 20.25 -1.38 7.53
CA ILE A 112 21.48 -1.07 8.28
C ILE A 112 21.16 -0.18 9.49
N SER A 113 20.39 0.88 9.32
CA SER A 113 20.08 1.80 10.42
C SER A 113 19.29 1.12 11.53
N LEU A 114 18.25 0.38 11.20
CA LEU A 114 17.43 -0.34 12.18
C LEU A 114 18.21 -1.49 12.82
N GLY A 115 19.00 -2.24 12.05
CA GLY A 115 19.84 -3.33 12.56
C GLY A 115 20.93 -2.84 13.50
N LEU A 116 21.43 -1.61 13.33
CA LEU A 116 22.36 -0.95 14.25
C LEU A 116 21.65 -0.29 15.44
N GLY A 117 20.32 -0.29 15.48
CA GLY A 117 19.53 0.28 16.57
C GLY A 117 19.17 1.76 16.40
N TYR A 118 19.46 2.37 15.24
CA TYR A 118 19.03 3.74 14.95
C TYR A 118 17.56 3.75 14.51
N SER A 119 16.67 4.14 15.41
CA SER A 119 15.22 4.19 15.19
C SER A 119 14.61 5.44 15.77
N GLN A 120 13.60 6.00 15.08
CA GLN A 120 12.79 7.12 15.57
C GLN A 120 11.64 6.69 16.49
N GLY A 121 11.31 5.38 16.56
CA GLY A 121 10.18 4.87 17.31
C GLY A 121 8.82 5.25 16.73
N ARG A 122 8.74 5.60 15.45
CA ARG A 122 7.50 5.93 14.72
C ARG A 122 7.02 4.71 13.95
N GLU A 123 5.80 4.26 14.20
CA GLU A 123 5.22 3.08 13.52
C GLU A 123 5.16 3.31 12.00
N TYR A 124 5.69 2.37 11.22
CA TYR A 124 5.85 2.41 9.74
C TYR A 124 6.82 3.50 9.22
N ALA A 125 7.56 4.14 10.11
CA ALA A 125 8.58 5.14 9.81
C ALA A 125 9.68 5.13 10.89
N GLU A 126 10.05 3.95 11.30
CA GLU A 126 11.09 3.73 12.32
C GLU A 126 12.50 4.14 11.85
N PRO A 127 12.86 4.11 10.55
CA PRO A 127 14.17 4.54 10.10
C PRO A 127 14.48 6.01 10.44
N PRO A 128 15.75 6.39 10.57
CA PRO A 128 16.12 7.78 10.84
C PRO A 128 15.55 8.78 9.81
N TRP A 129 15.24 9.99 10.23
CA TRP A 129 14.63 11.04 9.43
C TRP A 129 15.30 11.29 8.06
N ILE A 130 16.61 11.11 7.96
CA ILE A 130 17.32 11.23 6.67
C ILE A 130 16.85 10.18 5.65
N VAL A 131 16.48 8.99 6.11
CA VAL A 131 15.95 7.92 5.28
C VAL A 131 14.51 8.27 4.83
N ASP A 132 13.73 8.90 5.70
CA ASP A 132 12.39 9.40 5.33
C ASP A 132 12.47 10.43 4.20
N MET A 133 13.48 11.30 4.23
CA MET A 133 13.76 12.25 3.15
C MET A 133 14.08 11.55 1.83
N MET A 134 14.84 10.44 1.88
CA MET A 134 15.14 9.64 0.68
C MET A 134 13.87 9.01 0.11
N VAL A 135 13.04 8.40 0.95
CA VAL A 135 11.74 7.82 0.53
C VAL A 135 10.86 8.88 -0.12
N ALA A 136 10.68 10.04 0.52
CA ALA A 136 9.87 11.14 -0.01
C ALA A 136 10.41 11.66 -1.35
N GLY A 137 11.72 11.83 -1.48
CA GLY A 137 12.35 12.27 -2.72
C GLY A 137 12.13 11.30 -3.88
N ILE A 138 12.19 9.99 -3.62
CA ILE A 138 11.96 8.99 -4.66
C ILE A 138 10.48 8.91 -5.04
N PHE A 139 9.56 9.06 -4.10
CA PHE A 139 8.13 9.18 -4.42
C PHE A 139 7.87 10.33 -5.40
N ILE A 140 8.54 11.48 -5.24
CA ILE A 140 8.43 12.61 -6.17
C ILE A 140 8.85 12.19 -7.58
N LEU A 141 9.97 11.46 -7.74
CA LEU A 141 10.44 10.98 -9.05
C LEU A 141 9.43 10.01 -9.70
N VAL A 142 8.91 9.08 -8.91
CA VAL A 142 7.91 8.09 -9.38
C VAL A 142 6.62 8.79 -9.81
N ILE A 143 6.09 9.70 -8.97
CA ILE A 143 4.88 10.47 -9.25
C ILE A 143 5.05 11.34 -10.49
N PHE A 144 6.17 12.04 -10.59
CA PHE A 144 6.48 12.87 -11.76
C PHE A 144 6.46 12.03 -13.04
N ASN A 145 7.12 10.86 -13.04
CA ASN A 145 7.15 9.97 -14.19
C ASN A 145 5.74 9.48 -14.58
N LEU A 146 4.95 9.06 -13.57
CA LEU A 146 3.58 8.59 -13.80
C LEU A 146 2.68 9.71 -14.32
N LEU A 147 2.64 10.87 -13.67
CA LEU A 147 1.76 11.98 -14.05
C LEU A 147 2.13 12.58 -15.42
N LYS A 148 3.42 12.61 -15.74
CA LYS A 148 3.87 12.98 -17.10
C LYS A 148 3.41 11.96 -18.13
N THR A 149 3.45 10.67 -17.83
CA THR A 149 2.86 9.63 -18.70
C THR A 149 1.36 9.85 -18.90
N VAL A 150 0.63 10.16 -17.83
CA VAL A 150 -0.81 10.49 -17.93
C VAL A 150 -1.06 11.74 -18.78
N SER A 151 -0.18 12.74 -18.70
CA SER A 151 -0.33 13.98 -19.47
C SER A 151 -0.11 13.79 -20.98
N THR A 152 0.62 12.78 -21.40
CA THR A 152 0.90 12.45 -22.81
C THR A 152 -0.04 11.40 -23.39
N ARG A 153 -1.12 11.09 -22.69
CA ARG A 153 -2.10 10.08 -23.07
C ARG A 153 -2.72 10.36 -24.45
N LYS A 154 -2.96 9.28 -25.19
CA LYS A 154 -3.74 9.28 -26.43
C LYS A 154 -5.20 8.87 -26.20
N GLU A 155 -5.47 8.20 -25.08
CA GLU A 155 -6.83 7.79 -24.69
C GLU A 155 -7.53 8.94 -23.95
N PRO A 156 -8.67 9.46 -24.44
CA PRO A 156 -9.33 10.64 -23.85
C PRO A 156 -9.95 10.34 -22.48
N ILE A 157 -10.44 9.09 -22.26
CA ILE A 157 -11.10 8.70 -21.04
C ILE A 157 -10.14 7.90 -20.17
N LEU A 158 -9.93 8.36 -18.95
CA LEU A 158 -9.10 7.63 -17.98
C LEU A 158 -9.87 6.43 -17.43
N TYR A 159 -9.31 5.24 -17.66
CA TYR A 159 -9.79 4.01 -17.04
C TYR A 159 -9.56 4.04 -15.52
N VAL A 160 -10.44 3.40 -14.78
CA VAL A 160 -10.45 3.46 -13.30
C VAL A 160 -9.13 3.10 -12.63
N SER A 161 -8.36 2.16 -13.18
CA SER A 161 -7.03 1.82 -12.64
C SER A 161 -6.07 3.00 -12.63
N ILE A 162 -6.19 3.94 -13.59
CA ILE A 162 -5.36 5.16 -13.62
C ILE A 162 -5.76 6.13 -12.50
N TRP A 163 -7.06 6.25 -12.22
CA TRP A 163 -7.55 7.06 -11.10
C TRP A 163 -6.98 6.57 -9.77
N TYR A 164 -7.15 5.26 -9.52
CA TYR A 164 -6.67 4.63 -8.29
C TYR A 164 -5.16 4.71 -8.13
N ALA A 165 -4.38 4.40 -9.18
CA ALA A 165 -2.92 4.44 -9.11
C ALA A 165 -2.37 5.86 -8.94
N SER A 166 -2.94 6.84 -9.65
CA SER A 166 -2.50 8.25 -9.52
C SER A 166 -2.82 8.80 -8.13
N ALA A 167 -4.03 8.56 -7.63
CA ALA A 167 -4.43 8.99 -6.29
C ALA A 167 -3.57 8.31 -5.21
N ALA A 168 -3.36 7.00 -5.32
CA ALA A 168 -2.55 6.23 -4.39
C ALA A 168 -1.17 6.84 -4.20
N LEU A 169 -0.44 7.06 -5.28
CA LEU A 169 0.93 7.58 -5.20
C LEU A 169 0.97 9.03 -4.68
N VAL A 170 0.09 9.89 -5.17
CA VAL A 170 0.06 11.31 -4.74
C VAL A 170 -0.34 11.46 -3.28
N LEU A 171 -1.43 10.82 -2.86
CA LEU A 171 -1.93 10.92 -1.50
C LEU A 171 -0.97 10.27 -0.49
N THR A 172 -0.31 9.18 -0.89
CA THR A 172 0.72 8.55 -0.06
C THR A 172 1.91 9.46 0.16
N ALA A 173 2.42 10.11 -0.88
CA ALA A 173 3.54 11.04 -0.73
C ALA A 173 3.18 12.21 0.19
N VAL A 174 1.97 12.76 0.06
CA VAL A 174 1.47 13.81 0.96
C VAL A 174 1.36 13.29 2.40
N GLY A 175 0.72 12.14 2.61
CA GLY A 175 0.58 11.52 3.93
C GLY A 175 1.91 11.18 4.57
N TYR A 176 2.86 10.65 3.79
CA TYR A 176 4.22 10.34 4.24
C TYR A 176 4.96 11.60 4.69
N CYS A 177 4.91 12.67 3.90
CA CYS A 177 5.54 13.93 4.27
C CYS A 177 4.91 14.54 5.52
N LEU A 178 3.59 14.50 5.64
CA LEU A 178 2.88 14.97 6.85
C LEU A 178 3.27 14.16 8.10
N GLY A 179 3.40 12.87 7.99
CA GLY A 179 3.75 11.98 9.11
C GLY A 179 5.24 12.01 9.50
N ASN A 180 6.16 12.21 8.56
CA ASN A 180 7.56 11.88 8.78
C ASN A 180 8.57 12.97 8.38
N VAL A 181 8.29 13.82 7.39
CA VAL A 181 9.30 14.70 6.76
C VAL A 181 9.18 16.17 7.20
N ILE A 182 7.98 16.66 7.45
CA ILE A 182 7.72 18.09 7.77
C ILE A 182 8.35 18.53 9.10
N TRP A 183 8.80 17.58 9.92
CA TRP A 183 9.05 17.78 11.32
C TRP A 183 10.54 17.78 11.63
N LYS A 184 10.89 18.42 12.77
CA LYS A 184 12.31 18.52 13.19
C LYS A 184 12.91 17.15 13.41
N PRO A 185 14.12 16.87 12.89
CA PRO A 185 14.73 15.55 12.89
C PRO A 185 14.84 14.89 14.27
N ASN A 186 15.06 15.65 15.33
CA ASN A 186 15.39 15.12 16.66
C ASN A 186 14.25 15.26 17.68
N SER A 187 13.15 15.91 17.35
CA SER A 187 12.07 16.19 18.31
C SER A 187 10.70 15.67 17.90
N GLY A 188 10.59 15.08 16.69
CA GLY A 188 9.29 14.78 16.12
C GLY A 188 8.53 16.05 15.71
N ALA A 189 7.35 15.84 15.21
CA ALA A 189 6.51 16.88 14.66
C ALA A 189 5.98 17.83 15.72
N LEU A 190 5.26 17.22 16.56
CA LEU A 190 4.54 17.79 17.66
C LEU A 190 4.82 16.86 18.84
N LEU A 191 4.53 17.32 20.04
CA LEU A 191 4.72 16.49 21.22
C LEU A 191 3.37 15.91 21.67
N GLY A 192 3.38 14.68 22.18
CA GLY A 192 2.22 14.05 22.81
C GLY A 192 1.08 13.72 21.83
N ILE A 193 -0.16 14.06 22.22
CA ILE A 193 -1.38 13.68 21.49
C ILE A 193 -1.42 14.20 20.04
N PRO A 194 -1.09 15.48 19.75
CA PRO A 194 -1.02 15.95 18.36
C PRO A 194 -0.06 15.14 17.48
N ASP A 195 1.08 14.73 18.01
CA ASP A 195 2.02 13.89 17.26
C ASP A 195 1.43 12.49 16.99
N ALA A 196 0.80 11.88 17.98
CA ALA A 196 0.11 10.59 17.82
C ALA A 196 -1.01 10.66 16.76
N ILE A 197 -1.76 11.76 16.71
CA ILE A 197 -2.82 11.97 15.70
C ILE A 197 -2.21 12.03 14.29
N LEU A 198 -1.13 12.79 14.09
CA LEU A 198 -0.46 12.87 12.78
C LEU A 198 0.25 11.58 12.39
N LEU A 199 0.88 10.91 13.34
CA LEU A 199 1.48 9.59 13.11
C LEU A 199 0.44 8.61 12.60
N TRP A 200 -0.73 8.53 13.23
CA TRP A 200 -1.77 7.59 12.82
C TRP A 200 -2.60 8.07 11.64
N PHE A 201 -2.63 9.38 11.36
CA PHE A 201 -3.06 9.86 10.05
C PHE A 201 -2.18 9.25 8.94
N TYR A 202 -0.86 9.27 9.09
CA TYR A 202 0.06 8.62 8.16
C TYR A 202 -0.05 7.09 8.25
N GLY A 203 0.12 6.51 9.43
CA GLY A 203 0.25 5.06 9.63
C GLY A 203 -0.96 4.28 9.15
N HIS A 204 -2.18 4.82 9.31
CA HIS A 204 -3.37 4.20 8.74
C HIS A 204 -3.48 4.44 7.23
N ASN A 205 -3.21 5.66 6.78
CA ASN A 205 -3.38 6.05 5.38
C ASN A 205 -2.32 5.46 4.44
N ILE A 206 -1.14 5.00 4.93
CA ILE A 206 -0.20 4.24 4.10
C ILE A 206 -0.82 2.93 3.62
N PHE A 207 -1.69 2.30 4.40
CA PHE A 207 -2.46 1.14 3.98
C PHE A 207 -3.67 1.54 3.13
N GLY A 208 -4.45 2.49 3.58
CA GLY A 208 -5.71 2.86 2.96
C GLY A 208 -5.59 3.70 1.70
N LEU A 209 -4.59 4.52 1.59
CA LEU A 209 -4.39 5.40 0.43
C LEU A 209 -3.26 4.94 -0.51
N LEU A 210 -2.44 3.93 -0.12
CA LEU A 210 -1.48 3.30 -1.02
C LEU A 210 -1.93 1.88 -1.37
N LEU A 211 -1.93 0.97 -0.37
CA LEU A 211 -2.08 -0.46 -0.64
C LEU A 211 -3.47 -0.77 -1.20
N THR A 212 -4.51 -0.27 -0.55
CA THR A 212 -5.90 -0.52 -0.99
C THR A 212 -6.15 -0.01 -2.41
N PRO A 213 -5.98 1.29 -2.74
CA PRO A 213 -6.29 1.76 -4.08
C PRO A 213 -5.38 1.16 -5.16
N MET A 214 -4.11 0.86 -4.85
CA MET A 214 -3.25 0.18 -5.81
C MET A 214 -3.67 -1.28 -6.03
N GLY A 215 -4.06 -2.01 -4.98
CA GLY A 215 -4.62 -3.35 -5.12
C GLY A 215 -5.88 -3.36 -5.98
N LEU A 216 -6.78 -2.38 -5.75
CA LEU A 216 -7.98 -2.21 -6.57
C LEU A 216 -7.64 -1.83 -8.03
N ALA A 217 -6.64 -0.97 -8.25
CA ALA A 217 -6.17 -0.63 -9.60
C ALA A 217 -5.70 -1.87 -10.36
N VAL A 218 -4.93 -2.75 -9.70
CA VAL A 218 -4.47 -4.03 -10.26
C VAL A 218 -5.65 -4.95 -10.54
N ALA A 219 -6.61 -5.09 -9.62
CA ALA A 219 -7.78 -5.94 -9.81
C ALA A 219 -8.64 -5.47 -10.98
N TYR A 220 -8.89 -4.17 -11.10
CA TYR A 220 -9.62 -3.57 -12.22
C TYR A 220 -8.89 -3.71 -13.57
N TYR A 221 -7.57 -3.88 -13.57
CA TYR A 221 -6.80 -4.15 -14.79
C TYR A 221 -6.76 -5.64 -15.12
N VAL A 222 -6.37 -6.48 -14.17
CA VAL A 222 -6.08 -7.90 -14.41
C VAL A 222 -7.34 -8.72 -14.65
N LEU A 223 -8.39 -8.56 -13.82
CA LEU A 223 -9.56 -9.44 -13.87
C LEU A 223 -10.41 -9.26 -15.15
N PRO A 224 -10.70 -8.02 -15.61
CA PRO A 224 -11.35 -7.84 -16.90
C PRO A 224 -10.52 -8.37 -18.08
N LEU A 225 -9.20 -8.21 -18.03
CA LEU A 225 -8.30 -8.68 -19.09
C LEU A 225 -8.28 -10.21 -19.15
N ALA A 226 -8.06 -10.90 -18.02
CA ALA A 226 -8.01 -12.35 -17.93
C ALA A 226 -9.34 -13.00 -18.34
N THR A 227 -10.47 -12.41 -17.97
CA THR A 227 -11.79 -12.90 -18.33
C THR A 227 -12.29 -12.44 -19.69
N ARG A 228 -11.50 -11.60 -20.39
CA ARG A 228 -11.89 -10.97 -21.66
C ARG A 228 -13.28 -10.33 -21.58
N SER A 229 -13.54 -9.65 -20.46
CA SER A 229 -14.81 -9.00 -20.17
C SER A 229 -14.63 -7.49 -20.08
N PRO A 230 -15.55 -6.68 -20.61
CA PRO A 230 -15.59 -5.27 -20.24
C PRO A 230 -15.95 -5.15 -18.76
N LEU A 231 -15.45 -4.08 -18.11
CA LEU A 231 -15.86 -3.74 -16.76
C LEU A 231 -17.39 -3.58 -16.70
N TYR A 232 -18.04 -4.20 -15.72
CA TYR A 232 -19.49 -4.19 -15.58
C TYR A 232 -20.07 -2.77 -15.51
N SER A 233 -19.45 -1.91 -14.67
CA SER A 233 -19.91 -0.52 -14.55
C SER A 233 -18.76 0.43 -14.24
N HIS A 234 -18.47 1.34 -15.17
CA HIS A 234 -17.53 2.43 -14.94
C HIS A 234 -18.05 3.41 -13.88
N THR A 235 -19.36 3.69 -13.85
CA THR A 235 -19.98 4.55 -12.84
C THR A 235 -19.79 3.99 -11.42
N LEU A 236 -20.04 2.67 -11.22
CA LEU A 236 -19.76 2.03 -9.94
C LEU A 236 -18.29 2.15 -9.55
N SER A 237 -17.35 2.01 -10.50
CA SER A 237 -15.95 2.15 -10.19
C SER A 237 -15.57 3.56 -9.72
N LEU A 238 -16.19 4.61 -10.26
CA LEU A 238 -16.01 5.98 -9.81
C LEU A 238 -16.67 6.24 -8.44
N ILE A 239 -17.86 5.70 -8.20
CA ILE A 239 -18.50 5.77 -6.88
C ILE A 239 -17.61 5.10 -5.83
N GLY A 240 -17.09 3.90 -6.15
CA GLY A 240 -16.15 3.21 -5.27
C GLY A 240 -14.88 4.00 -5.00
N PHE A 241 -14.31 4.62 -6.03
CA PHE A 241 -13.12 5.45 -5.91
C PHE A 241 -13.35 6.64 -4.97
N TRP A 242 -14.35 7.48 -5.24
CA TRP A 242 -14.58 8.68 -4.46
C TRP A 242 -15.02 8.37 -3.02
N SER A 243 -15.90 7.38 -2.83
CA SER A 243 -16.29 6.96 -1.48
C SER A 243 -15.11 6.42 -0.70
N LEU A 244 -14.21 5.62 -1.32
CA LEU A 244 -12.99 5.14 -0.69
C LEU A 244 -12.09 6.30 -0.23
N ILE A 245 -11.75 7.21 -1.13
CA ILE A 245 -10.81 8.32 -0.82
C ILE A 245 -11.37 9.21 0.29
N VAL A 246 -12.66 9.58 0.22
CA VAL A 246 -13.28 10.44 1.22
C VAL A 246 -13.34 9.75 2.58
N VAL A 247 -13.87 8.54 2.64
CA VAL A 247 -14.09 7.83 3.90
C VAL A 247 -12.75 7.43 4.53
N TYR A 248 -11.83 6.87 3.76
CA TYR A 248 -10.58 6.31 4.29
C TYR A 248 -9.67 7.37 4.93
N THR A 249 -9.67 8.59 4.41
CA THR A 249 -8.80 9.66 4.90
C THR A 249 -9.01 9.97 6.39
N HIS A 250 -10.20 9.77 6.94
CA HIS A 250 -10.55 10.15 8.31
C HIS A 250 -10.41 9.04 9.36
N ILE A 251 -10.14 7.81 8.93
CA ILE A 251 -10.22 6.61 9.78
C ILE A 251 -9.08 6.51 10.79
N GLY A 252 -7.91 7.06 10.54
CA GLY A 252 -6.68 6.82 11.30
C GLY A 252 -6.80 6.95 12.82
N THR A 253 -7.69 7.81 13.32
CA THR A 253 -7.88 7.99 14.77
C THR A 253 -8.50 6.76 15.46
N HIS A 254 -9.02 5.77 14.72
CA HIS A 254 -9.51 4.55 15.37
C HIS A 254 -8.37 3.73 16.02
N HIS A 255 -7.12 3.94 15.66
CA HIS A 255 -5.97 3.37 16.38
C HIS A 255 -5.75 4.01 17.76
N LEU A 256 -6.39 5.15 18.03
CA LEU A 256 -6.21 5.97 19.23
C LEU A 256 -7.46 6.03 20.11
N LEU A 257 -8.43 5.10 19.97
CA LEU A 257 -9.69 5.16 20.73
C LEU A 257 -9.49 5.10 22.25
N GLN A 258 -8.40 4.48 22.72
CA GLN A 258 -8.07 4.36 24.15
C GLN A 258 -7.15 5.49 24.64
N VAL A 259 -6.73 6.40 23.77
CA VAL A 259 -5.88 7.54 24.07
C VAL A 259 -6.76 8.79 24.28
N PRO A 260 -6.37 9.80 25.06
CA PRO A 260 -7.17 11.01 25.31
C PRO A 260 -7.14 11.99 24.12
N VAL A 261 -7.49 11.50 22.92
CA VAL A 261 -7.72 12.35 21.75
C VAL A 261 -9.12 12.96 21.78
N PRO A 262 -9.37 14.09 21.08
CA PRO A 262 -10.68 14.71 21.02
C PRO A 262 -11.80 13.74 20.61
N THR A 263 -12.93 13.76 21.33
CA THR A 263 -14.04 12.83 21.13
C THR A 263 -14.59 12.86 19.70
N TRP A 264 -14.67 14.03 19.08
CA TRP A 264 -15.18 14.17 17.72
C TRP A 264 -14.32 13.41 16.69
N LEU A 265 -12.99 13.37 16.88
CA LEU A 265 -12.09 12.55 16.03
C LEU A 265 -12.36 11.06 16.19
N LYS A 266 -12.61 10.60 17.44
CA LYS A 266 -13.00 9.19 17.67
C LYS A 266 -14.31 8.84 16.98
N VAL A 267 -15.30 9.71 17.10
CA VAL A 267 -16.63 9.49 16.50
C VAL A 267 -16.52 9.41 14.98
N ILE A 268 -15.86 10.38 14.33
CA ILE A 268 -15.67 10.37 12.87
C ILE A 268 -14.95 9.09 12.44
N SER A 269 -13.85 8.75 13.11
CA SER A 269 -13.07 7.57 12.70
C SER A 269 -13.84 6.25 12.87
N ILE A 270 -14.70 6.11 13.87
CA ILE A 270 -15.56 4.93 14.04
C ILE A 270 -16.63 4.89 12.94
N VAL A 271 -17.32 6.01 12.71
CA VAL A 271 -18.37 6.09 11.68
C VAL A 271 -17.80 5.77 10.30
N ASP A 272 -16.68 6.39 9.94
CA ASP A 272 -16.04 6.18 8.65
C ASP A 272 -15.46 4.77 8.52
N SER A 273 -14.97 4.16 9.62
CA SER A 273 -14.55 2.73 9.59
C SER A 273 -15.69 1.78 9.25
N VAL A 274 -16.90 2.06 9.75
CA VAL A 274 -18.09 1.29 9.39
C VAL A 274 -18.55 1.63 7.97
N ALA A 275 -18.47 2.90 7.58
CA ALA A 275 -18.84 3.36 6.24
C ALA A 275 -17.93 2.77 5.12
N MET A 276 -16.75 2.25 5.47
CA MET A 276 -15.88 1.53 4.53
C MET A 276 -16.54 0.32 3.87
N VAL A 277 -17.58 -0.23 4.47
CA VAL A 277 -18.38 -1.28 3.83
C VAL A 277 -18.94 -0.82 2.47
N ILE A 278 -19.23 0.46 2.29
CA ILE A 278 -19.78 1.01 1.05
C ILE A 278 -18.81 0.85 -0.14
N PRO A 279 -17.61 1.45 -0.15
CA PRO A 279 -16.67 1.30 -1.27
C PRO A 279 -16.25 -0.15 -1.48
N VAL A 280 -16.14 -0.95 -0.42
CA VAL A 280 -15.81 -2.37 -0.50
C VAL A 280 -16.90 -3.12 -1.27
N MET A 281 -18.16 -2.98 -0.89
CA MET A 281 -19.26 -3.66 -1.57
C MET A 281 -19.44 -3.18 -3.01
N VAL A 282 -19.29 -1.88 -3.27
CA VAL A 282 -19.34 -1.32 -4.63
C VAL A 282 -18.28 -1.96 -5.53
N PHE A 283 -17.04 -2.08 -5.03
CA PHE A 283 -15.96 -2.76 -5.74
C PHE A 283 -16.25 -4.23 -5.99
N LEU A 284 -16.65 -4.97 -4.95
CA LEU A 284 -16.91 -6.42 -5.04
C LEU A 284 -18.04 -6.73 -5.99
N VAL A 285 -19.14 -5.97 -5.93
CA VAL A 285 -20.27 -6.11 -6.86
C VAL A 285 -19.82 -5.86 -8.30
N ASN A 286 -19.04 -4.79 -8.53
CA ASN A 286 -18.54 -4.45 -9.85
C ASN A 286 -17.64 -5.55 -10.43
N ILE A 287 -16.69 -6.06 -9.63
CA ILE A 287 -15.82 -7.16 -10.04
C ILE A 287 -16.60 -8.46 -10.24
N TRP A 288 -17.50 -8.81 -9.31
CA TRP A 288 -18.29 -10.02 -9.43
C TRP A 288 -19.08 -10.07 -10.74
N TYR A 289 -19.80 -9.00 -11.07
CA TYR A 289 -20.56 -8.94 -12.33
C TYR A 289 -19.65 -8.86 -13.57
N THR A 290 -18.43 -8.40 -13.44
CA THR A 290 -17.42 -8.44 -14.52
C THR A 290 -16.97 -9.87 -14.82
N VAL A 291 -16.73 -10.70 -13.78
CA VAL A 291 -16.14 -12.03 -13.94
C VAL A 291 -17.16 -13.17 -13.91
N LYS A 292 -18.41 -12.90 -13.52
CA LYS A 292 -19.48 -13.90 -13.40
C LYS A 292 -19.64 -14.73 -14.68
N GLY A 293 -19.63 -16.04 -14.51
CA GLY A 293 -19.73 -17.01 -15.63
C GLY A 293 -18.42 -17.28 -16.36
N LYS A 294 -17.30 -16.67 -15.93
CA LYS A 294 -15.98 -16.82 -16.57
C LYS A 294 -14.86 -17.22 -15.57
N LEU A 295 -15.25 -17.79 -14.43
CA LEU A 295 -14.29 -18.20 -13.39
C LEU A 295 -13.28 -19.25 -13.88
N GLY A 296 -13.64 -20.06 -14.88
CA GLY A 296 -12.73 -20.99 -15.53
C GLY A 296 -11.49 -20.31 -16.11
N LEU A 297 -11.65 -19.14 -16.75
CA LEU A 297 -10.54 -18.37 -17.29
C LEU A 297 -9.60 -17.81 -16.19
N ILE A 298 -10.17 -17.47 -15.05
CA ILE A 298 -9.36 -17.06 -13.86
C ILE A 298 -8.58 -18.27 -13.37
N HIS A 299 -9.18 -19.47 -13.38
CA HIS A 299 -8.50 -20.68 -12.92
C HIS A 299 -7.33 -21.08 -13.82
N GLU A 300 -7.33 -20.73 -15.10
CA GLU A 300 -6.25 -21.01 -16.06
C GLU A 300 -5.08 -20.02 -15.95
N ASP A 301 -5.32 -18.78 -15.45
CA ASP A 301 -4.33 -17.71 -15.33
C ASP A 301 -3.84 -17.57 -13.89
N ILE A 302 -2.54 -17.82 -13.66
CA ILE A 302 -1.93 -17.76 -12.32
C ILE A 302 -2.03 -16.35 -11.73
N GLY A 303 -1.78 -15.30 -12.52
CA GLY A 303 -1.88 -13.91 -12.07
C GLY A 303 -3.31 -13.55 -11.66
N ALA A 304 -4.28 -13.93 -12.48
CA ALA A 304 -5.69 -13.73 -12.18
C ALA A 304 -6.16 -14.49 -10.94
N LYS A 305 -5.65 -15.71 -10.68
CA LYS A 305 -5.93 -16.44 -9.43
C LYS A 305 -5.50 -15.66 -8.20
N PHE A 306 -4.25 -15.17 -8.19
CA PHE A 306 -3.74 -14.39 -7.07
C PHE A 306 -4.57 -13.12 -6.84
N VAL A 307 -4.85 -12.37 -7.91
CA VAL A 307 -5.63 -11.14 -7.83
C VAL A 307 -7.08 -11.41 -7.38
N PHE A 308 -7.71 -12.46 -7.88
CA PHE A 308 -9.07 -12.84 -7.48
C PHE A 308 -9.13 -13.32 -6.02
N THR A 309 -8.15 -14.12 -5.59
CA THR A 309 -8.02 -14.53 -4.19
C THR A 309 -7.82 -13.31 -3.28
N GLY A 310 -6.93 -12.39 -3.67
CA GLY A 310 -6.74 -11.13 -2.96
C GLY A 310 -8.03 -10.29 -2.89
N THR A 311 -8.86 -10.31 -3.95
CA THR A 311 -10.17 -9.65 -3.96
C THR A 311 -11.13 -10.26 -2.91
N ILE A 312 -11.11 -11.58 -2.74
CA ILE A 312 -11.88 -12.26 -1.70
C ILE A 312 -11.33 -11.92 -0.29
N MET A 313 -10.02 -11.96 -0.11
CA MET A 313 -9.39 -11.59 1.16
C MET A 313 -9.65 -10.12 1.51
N TYR A 314 -9.70 -9.24 0.52
CA TYR A 314 -10.07 -7.83 0.69
C TYR A 314 -11.46 -7.67 1.34
N PHE A 315 -12.44 -8.51 0.99
CA PHE A 315 -13.73 -8.52 1.67
C PHE A 315 -13.56 -8.85 3.17
N PHE A 316 -12.88 -9.94 3.48
CA PHE A 316 -12.74 -10.39 4.87
C PHE A 316 -11.95 -9.40 5.74
N VAL A 317 -10.84 -8.87 5.23
CA VAL A 317 -10.02 -7.91 5.99
C VAL A 317 -10.78 -6.60 6.27
N ASN A 318 -11.61 -6.13 5.33
CA ASN A 318 -12.39 -4.91 5.55
C ASN A 318 -13.54 -5.10 6.54
N ILE A 319 -14.26 -6.22 6.48
CA ILE A 319 -15.27 -6.55 7.49
C ILE A 319 -14.61 -6.64 8.87
N GLN A 320 -13.48 -7.33 8.97
CA GLN A 320 -12.73 -7.44 10.22
C GLN A 320 -12.27 -6.07 10.74
N GLY A 321 -11.72 -5.21 9.87
CA GLY A 321 -11.30 -3.85 10.20
C GLY A 321 -12.45 -2.96 10.68
N SER A 322 -13.60 -3.02 10.03
CA SER A 322 -14.79 -2.29 10.45
C SER A 322 -15.27 -2.73 11.85
N PHE A 323 -15.26 -4.04 12.14
CA PHE A 323 -15.56 -4.55 13.48
C PHE A 323 -14.54 -4.12 14.52
N MET A 324 -13.24 -4.15 14.19
CA MET A 324 -12.16 -3.75 15.10
C MET A 324 -12.24 -2.27 15.50
N ALA A 325 -12.85 -1.43 14.67
CA ALA A 325 -13.06 -0.02 14.98
C ALA A 325 -14.17 0.24 16.00
N LEU A 326 -15.02 -0.75 16.30
CA LEU A 326 -16.06 -0.62 17.32
C LEU A 326 -15.40 -0.64 18.71
N PRO A 327 -15.71 0.32 19.61
CA PRO A 327 -15.06 0.44 20.91
C PRO A 327 -15.12 -0.84 21.76
N GLN A 328 -16.24 -1.58 21.69
CA GLN A 328 -16.44 -2.82 22.43
C GLN A 328 -15.49 -3.92 21.93
N VAL A 329 -15.30 -4.03 20.62
CA VAL A 329 -14.42 -5.03 20.01
C VAL A 329 -12.96 -4.63 20.23
N GLN A 330 -12.65 -3.34 20.07
CA GLN A 330 -11.28 -2.83 20.21
C GLN A 330 -10.71 -3.07 21.61
N ARG A 331 -11.52 -2.99 22.66
CA ARG A 331 -11.09 -3.30 24.04
C ARG A 331 -10.49 -4.70 24.17
N VAL A 332 -10.90 -5.65 23.33
CA VAL A 332 -10.45 -7.04 23.35
C VAL A 332 -9.35 -7.29 22.34
N THR A 333 -9.40 -6.66 21.17
CA THR A 333 -8.51 -6.95 20.03
C THR A 333 -7.26 -6.07 19.99
N HIS A 334 -7.32 -4.85 20.55
CA HIS A 334 -6.18 -3.95 20.58
C HIS A 334 -5.08 -4.49 21.53
N PHE A 335 -3.83 -4.23 21.20
CA PHE A 335 -2.65 -4.65 21.97
C PHE A 335 -2.44 -6.18 22.10
N ASN A 336 -3.00 -6.97 21.20
CA ASN A 336 -2.72 -8.40 21.10
C ASN A 336 -2.47 -8.85 19.66
N ASN A 337 -2.17 -10.14 19.48
CA ASN A 337 -1.84 -10.71 18.16
C ASN A 337 -3.01 -10.72 17.16
N TRP A 338 -4.23 -10.34 17.56
CA TRP A 338 -5.33 -10.12 16.62
C TRP A 338 -4.99 -9.07 15.57
N VAL A 339 -4.34 -7.97 16.00
CA VAL A 339 -3.92 -6.90 15.08
C VAL A 339 -2.87 -7.41 14.09
N VAL A 340 -1.94 -8.24 14.57
CA VAL A 340 -0.94 -8.89 13.69
C VAL A 340 -1.63 -9.82 12.69
N GLY A 341 -2.58 -10.64 13.12
CA GLY A 341 -3.36 -11.50 12.23
C GLY A 341 -4.14 -10.70 11.19
N HIS A 342 -4.78 -9.59 11.59
CA HIS A 342 -5.47 -8.68 10.68
C HIS A 342 -4.53 -8.12 9.60
N ALA A 343 -3.32 -7.73 9.98
CA ALA A 343 -2.33 -7.15 9.06
C ALA A 343 -1.75 -8.18 8.06
N HIS A 344 -1.91 -9.49 8.30
CA HIS A 344 -1.39 -10.56 7.44
C HIS A 344 -2.45 -11.18 6.51
N ILE A 345 -3.72 -10.76 6.59
CA ILE A 345 -4.78 -11.14 5.64
C ILE A 345 -4.71 -10.27 4.39
#